data_479c90293c98093e4494ef36cc705818
#
_entry.id   479c90293c98093e4494ef36cc705818
#
_cell.length_a   1.000
_cell.length_b   1.000
_cell.length_c   1.000
_cell.angle_alpha   90.00
_cell.angle_beta   90.00
_cell.angle_gamma   90.00
#
_symmetry.space_group_name_H-M   'P 1'
#
loop_
_entity.id
_entity.type
_entity.pdbx_description
1 polymer ?
#
loop_
_entity_poly.entity_id
_entity_poly.type
_entity_poly.pdbx_seq_one_letter_code
_entity_poly.pdbx_strand_id
1 'polypeptide(L)'
;MRVAVLLEDRCKPNTPAFDYLMKYAGSCGRECIQFEGNKCKILESACPVCLNRAKRCPGDAVKIINLPEELDTDLTHSYGENSFRLFRLPSPREQQVVGILGPNGMGKSTAINLLSGSTRPNLGDWRDYDKEWTEIIASFPRGELRDYLELVSKSGVDIAVKPQYVDKLPKLWDGEVRGLLQRVDDHGRLDEFAEKTSIKHILERKLSGLSGGELQRVAICATILKEADVYFFDEPSSYLDIHERMRVVNIIQSLVENGKRIIVIEHDLAILDVLCDLVHIVYGQRAAYGIFTPPRTTRTAINAYLDGYLNEENVRIRDKPISFLRGRVRGEEVGDTILQWGNMRKAMGSFSLETGQGGVRSAEVVGVVGPNATGKTTMVRMIAGEIEPDEGWCTMDAKVSYKPQHVNTDFDGTVSQWLDSEIGVTWRSGEFNTQVIRPLQIDQMVELRARRLSGGELQAVSIAICLGREADLYLLDEPSAHLDVNARMEAAKAIRRTMLAKEKAAMVIDHDIYFIDIVSDSLLVFEGQGGIQGKALGPLGLRPGMNRFLEGVDVTFRRDHESHRPRINKPGSRKDREQKRDGEFFYVD
;
A
#
# COMPACT_ATOMS: atom_id res chain seq x y z
N MET A 1 22.02 10.51 -20.30
CA MET A 1 21.93 9.36 -21.25
C MET A 1 20.46 8.99 -21.52
N ARG A 2 20.10 8.62 -22.77
CA ARG A 2 18.73 8.13 -23.09
C ARG A 2 18.77 6.63 -23.27
N VAL A 3 17.88 5.92 -22.59
CA VAL A 3 17.84 4.44 -22.62
C VAL A 3 16.43 3.98 -22.98
N ALA A 4 16.34 2.94 -23.80
CA ALA A 4 15.09 2.26 -24.09
C ALA A 4 14.94 1.09 -23.11
N VAL A 5 13.88 1.09 -22.31
CA VAL A 5 13.56 0.02 -21.36
C VAL A 5 12.39 -0.78 -21.91
N LEU A 6 12.53 -2.10 -21.90
CA LEU A 6 11.51 -3.05 -22.28
C LEU A 6 10.83 -3.61 -21.03
N LEU A 7 9.52 -3.42 -20.91
CA LEU A 7 8.73 -4.01 -19.82
C LEU A 7 8.41 -5.47 -20.19
N GLU A 8 9.21 -6.41 -19.68
CA GLU A 8 9.10 -7.85 -20.03
C GLU A 8 7.68 -8.41 -19.76
N ASP A 9 7.02 -7.94 -18.71
CA ASP A 9 5.67 -8.38 -18.39
C ASP A 9 4.64 -7.97 -19.45
N ARG A 10 4.89 -6.91 -20.18
CA ARG A 10 4.02 -6.36 -21.24
C ARG A 10 4.42 -6.85 -22.64
N CYS A 11 5.65 -7.33 -22.82
CA CYS A 11 6.18 -7.83 -24.08
C CYS A 11 6.47 -9.33 -24.02
N LYS A 12 5.42 -10.14 -24.02
CA LYS A 12 5.49 -11.61 -24.05
C LYS A 12 4.95 -12.12 -25.37
N PRO A 13 5.36 -13.34 -25.81
CA PRO A 13 4.76 -13.97 -26.98
C PRO A 13 3.22 -13.93 -26.94
N ASN A 14 2.60 -13.69 -28.07
CA ASN A 14 1.15 -13.52 -28.23
C ASN A 14 0.59 -12.26 -27.53
N THR A 15 1.40 -11.21 -27.36
CA THR A 15 0.90 -9.88 -26.98
C THR A 15 1.00 -8.92 -28.16
N PRO A 16 0.09 -7.92 -28.26
CA PRO A 16 0.14 -6.90 -29.32
C PRO A 16 1.48 -6.16 -29.36
N ALA A 17 2.14 -5.99 -28.21
CA ALA A 17 3.46 -5.36 -28.11
C ALA A 17 4.58 -6.22 -28.74
N PHE A 18 4.54 -7.53 -28.51
CA PHE A 18 5.50 -8.46 -29.09
C PHE A 18 5.38 -8.49 -30.61
N ASP A 19 4.14 -8.60 -31.13
CA ASP A 19 3.86 -8.60 -32.56
C ASP A 19 4.26 -7.27 -33.21
N TYR A 20 4.01 -6.16 -32.51
CA TYR A 20 4.43 -4.84 -32.93
C TYR A 20 5.96 -4.76 -33.07
N LEU A 21 6.70 -5.18 -32.06
CA LEU A 21 8.17 -5.14 -32.06
C LEU A 21 8.75 -6.10 -33.11
N MET A 22 8.16 -7.28 -33.28
CA MET A 22 8.56 -8.23 -34.32
C MET A 22 8.41 -7.63 -35.72
N LYS A 23 7.27 -6.97 -36.01
CA LYS A 23 7.03 -6.28 -37.28
C LYS A 23 8.01 -5.14 -37.54
N TYR A 24 8.45 -4.47 -36.49
CA TYR A 24 9.35 -3.32 -36.59
C TYR A 24 10.85 -3.67 -36.51
N ALA A 25 11.21 -4.86 -36.06
CA ALA A 25 12.62 -5.30 -36.00
C ALA A 25 13.31 -5.19 -37.39
N GLY A 26 12.64 -5.65 -38.45
CA GLY A 26 13.16 -5.56 -39.81
C GLY A 26 13.16 -4.16 -40.43
N SER A 27 12.43 -3.19 -39.85
CA SER A 27 12.37 -1.81 -40.35
C SER A 27 13.27 -0.84 -39.56
N CYS A 28 13.92 -1.32 -38.50
CA CYS A 28 14.92 -0.56 -37.76
C CYS A 28 16.26 -0.75 -38.47
N GLY A 29 16.67 0.20 -39.31
CA GLY A 29 17.90 0.11 -40.13
C GLY A 29 19.22 -0.06 -39.37
N ARG A 30 19.19 -0.33 -38.04
CA ARG A 30 20.33 -0.58 -37.18
C ARG A 30 20.22 -1.91 -36.43
N GLU A 31 19.26 -2.78 -36.77
CA GLU A 31 19.05 -4.10 -36.14
C GLU A 31 19.02 -4.06 -34.60
N CYS A 32 18.54 -2.94 -34.04
CA CYS A 32 18.55 -2.74 -32.59
C CYS A 32 17.50 -3.55 -31.82
N ILE A 33 16.56 -4.19 -32.49
CA ILE A 33 15.58 -5.10 -31.89
C ILE A 33 15.93 -6.53 -32.29
N GLN A 34 16.25 -7.37 -31.32
CA GLN A 34 16.59 -8.76 -31.51
C GLN A 34 15.61 -9.68 -30.78
N PHE A 35 15.42 -10.89 -31.33
CA PHE A 35 14.59 -11.91 -30.73
C PHE A 35 15.43 -13.16 -30.45
N GLU A 36 15.52 -13.55 -29.19
CA GLU A 36 16.13 -14.81 -28.78
C GLU A 36 15.02 -15.74 -28.28
N GLY A 37 14.55 -16.64 -29.16
CA GLY A 37 13.41 -17.49 -28.89
C GLY A 37 12.14 -16.65 -28.63
N ASN A 38 11.61 -16.75 -27.44
CA ASN A 38 10.39 -16.05 -27.01
C ASN A 38 10.65 -14.71 -26.29
N LYS A 39 11.87 -14.22 -26.28
CA LYS A 39 12.24 -12.94 -25.64
C LYS A 39 12.65 -11.92 -26.67
N CYS A 40 12.13 -10.70 -26.51
CA CYS A 40 12.55 -9.52 -27.27
C CYS A 40 13.65 -8.79 -26.49
N LYS A 41 14.69 -8.33 -27.19
CA LYS A 41 15.77 -7.51 -26.65
C LYS A 41 15.97 -6.27 -27.51
N ILE A 42 16.33 -5.17 -26.87
CA ILE A 42 16.67 -3.91 -27.54
C ILE A 42 18.15 -3.65 -27.26
N LEU A 43 19.00 -3.70 -28.28
CA LEU A 43 20.42 -3.38 -28.11
C LEU A 43 20.58 -1.88 -27.85
N GLU A 44 20.95 -1.52 -26.63
CA GLU A 44 21.09 -0.10 -26.22
C GLU A 44 22.16 0.63 -27.03
N SER A 45 23.27 -0.04 -27.33
CA SER A 45 24.37 0.51 -28.14
C SER A 45 23.98 0.81 -29.58
N ALA A 46 23.03 0.09 -30.14
CA ALA A 46 22.55 0.24 -31.52
C ALA A 46 21.24 1.04 -31.60
N CYS A 47 20.55 1.26 -30.47
CA CYS A 47 19.24 1.88 -30.43
C CYS A 47 19.31 3.40 -30.57
N PRO A 48 18.77 4.01 -31.67
CA PRO A 48 18.74 5.45 -31.83
C PRO A 48 17.69 6.16 -30.97
N VAL A 49 17.07 5.43 -30.02
CA VAL A 49 16.06 5.93 -29.07
C VAL A 49 14.90 6.67 -29.78
N CYS A 50 14.23 5.98 -30.67
CA CYS A 50 13.13 6.56 -31.48
C CYS A 50 11.86 6.78 -30.67
N LEU A 51 11.69 7.96 -30.08
CA LEU A 51 10.54 8.38 -29.27
C LEU A 51 9.19 8.07 -29.94
N ASN A 52 9.08 8.33 -31.25
CA ASN A 52 7.83 8.12 -31.97
C ASN A 52 7.42 6.64 -32.11
N ARG A 53 8.40 5.73 -32.14
CA ARG A 53 8.14 4.28 -32.23
C ARG A 53 7.80 3.68 -30.87
N ALA A 54 8.52 4.11 -29.82
CA ALA A 54 8.22 3.68 -28.47
C ALA A 54 6.81 4.11 -28.01
N LYS A 55 6.41 5.35 -28.31
CA LYS A 55 5.05 5.85 -28.01
C LYS A 55 3.91 5.10 -28.73
N ARG A 56 4.20 4.41 -29.83
CA ARG A 56 3.23 3.62 -30.59
C ARG A 56 3.23 2.13 -30.22
N CYS A 57 4.12 1.72 -29.32
CA CYS A 57 4.15 0.34 -28.87
C CYS A 57 2.92 0.06 -27.99
N PRO A 58 2.08 -0.93 -28.36
CA PRO A 58 0.90 -1.25 -27.57
C PRO A 58 1.23 -1.55 -26.11
N GLY A 59 0.39 -1.10 -25.19
CA GLY A 59 0.56 -1.33 -23.74
C GLY A 59 1.78 -0.65 -23.13
N ASP A 60 2.37 0.37 -23.79
CA ASP A 60 3.58 1.05 -23.34
C ASP A 60 4.72 0.07 -22.96
N ALA A 61 4.86 -1.03 -23.70
CA ALA A 61 5.84 -2.06 -23.42
C ALA A 61 7.29 -1.58 -23.61
N VAL A 62 7.51 -0.52 -24.40
CA VAL A 62 8.81 0.14 -24.54
C VAL A 62 8.73 1.55 -24.02
N LYS A 63 9.56 1.87 -23.03
CA LYS A 63 9.69 3.22 -22.47
C LYS A 63 11.06 3.79 -22.79
N ILE A 64 11.09 5.07 -23.20
CA ILE A 64 12.33 5.81 -23.37
C ILE A 64 12.54 6.69 -22.14
N ILE A 65 13.66 6.51 -21.50
CA ILE A 65 14.01 7.13 -20.24
C ILE A 65 15.20 8.05 -20.47
N ASN A 66 15.14 9.26 -19.89
CA ASN A 66 16.29 10.13 -19.75
C ASN A 66 16.90 9.86 -18.37
N LEU A 67 17.99 9.12 -18.30
CA LEU A 67 18.78 8.98 -17.08
C LEU A 67 19.69 10.21 -16.94
N PRO A 68 19.77 10.84 -15.78
CA PRO A 68 20.79 11.84 -15.50
C PRO A 68 22.18 11.21 -15.71
N GLU A 69 23.08 11.92 -16.37
CA GLU A 69 24.44 11.41 -16.66
C GLU A 69 25.28 11.21 -15.39
N GLU A 70 24.95 11.92 -14.32
CA GLU A 70 25.60 11.82 -13.01
C GLU A 70 25.33 10.48 -12.28
N LEU A 71 24.37 9.68 -12.72
CA LEU A 71 23.98 8.43 -12.06
C LEU A 71 24.74 7.19 -12.56
N ASP A 72 25.55 7.30 -13.61
CA ASP A 72 26.26 6.13 -14.16
C ASP A 72 27.23 5.50 -13.13
N THR A 73 27.72 6.28 -12.16
CA THR A 73 28.60 5.81 -11.08
C THR A 73 27.86 5.20 -9.89
N ASP A 74 26.57 5.45 -9.75
CA ASP A 74 25.76 5.05 -8.59
C ASP A 74 24.91 3.80 -8.86
N LEU A 75 25.09 3.14 -10.02
CA LEU A 75 24.35 1.95 -10.39
C LEU A 75 24.75 0.76 -9.51
N THR A 76 23.80 0.29 -8.71
CA THR A 76 24.04 -0.78 -7.74
C THR A 76 23.70 -2.16 -8.30
N HIS A 77 22.58 -2.27 -9.05
CA HIS A 77 22.12 -3.55 -9.57
C HIS A 77 21.29 -3.40 -10.83
N SER A 78 21.42 -4.36 -11.74
CA SER A 78 20.58 -4.47 -12.93
C SER A 78 20.19 -5.93 -13.16
N TYR A 79 18.92 -6.17 -13.51
CA TYR A 79 18.42 -7.53 -13.79
C TYR A 79 18.69 -7.98 -15.23
N GLY A 80 19.17 -7.10 -16.09
CA GLY A 80 19.46 -7.45 -17.48
C GLY A 80 19.58 -6.23 -18.38
N GLU A 81 19.87 -6.48 -19.66
CA GLU A 81 19.81 -5.46 -20.70
C GLU A 81 18.35 -5.00 -20.86
N ASN A 82 18.10 -3.71 -20.85
CA ASN A 82 16.77 -3.08 -20.87
C ASN A 82 15.84 -3.44 -19.70
N SER A 83 16.34 -4.10 -18.66
CA SER A 83 15.60 -4.46 -17.47
C SER A 83 15.71 -3.40 -16.38
N PHE A 84 15.02 -3.65 -15.26
CA PHE A 84 15.03 -2.74 -14.12
C PHE A 84 16.45 -2.49 -13.57
N ARG A 85 16.74 -1.23 -13.27
CA ARG A 85 18.01 -0.76 -12.69
C ARG A 85 17.77 -0.10 -11.35
N LEU A 86 18.59 -0.44 -10.36
CA LEU A 86 18.57 0.15 -9.04
C LEU A 86 19.83 0.98 -8.78
N PHE A 87 19.62 2.22 -8.39
CA PHE A 87 20.68 3.16 -8.05
C PHE A 87 20.67 3.44 -6.57
N ARG A 88 21.83 3.37 -5.95
CA ARG A 88 22.05 3.53 -4.50
C ARG A 88 21.30 2.50 -3.66
N LEU A 89 21.59 2.45 -2.38
CA LEU A 89 20.92 1.60 -1.39
C LEU A 89 20.65 2.39 -0.11
N PRO A 90 19.59 2.04 0.64
CA PRO A 90 19.41 2.58 1.98
C PRO A 90 20.44 1.96 2.94
N SER A 91 20.86 2.73 3.95
CA SER A 91 21.85 2.29 4.93
C SER A 91 21.16 1.84 6.22
N PRO A 92 21.30 0.56 6.64
CA PRO A 92 20.86 0.12 7.96
C PRO A 92 21.70 0.79 9.05
N ARG A 93 21.05 1.41 10.03
CA ARG A 93 21.72 2.14 11.12
C ARG A 93 21.47 1.50 12.47
N GLU A 94 22.47 1.56 13.34
CA GLU A 94 22.31 1.14 14.72
C GLU A 94 21.42 2.11 15.49
N GLN A 95 20.61 1.57 16.39
CA GLN A 95 19.73 2.34 17.28
C GLN A 95 18.75 3.29 16.58
N GLN A 96 18.46 3.04 15.31
CA GLN A 96 17.50 3.83 14.52
C GLN A 96 16.65 2.92 13.63
N VAL A 97 15.39 3.30 13.48
CA VAL A 97 14.52 2.72 12.43
C VAL A 97 14.67 3.52 11.15
N VAL A 98 15.10 2.85 10.10
CA VAL A 98 15.23 3.43 8.77
C VAL A 98 14.02 3.05 7.92
N GLY A 99 13.25 4.03 7.50
CA GLY A 99 12.08 3.85 6.63
C GLY A 99 12.43 3.96 5.15
N ILE A 100 11.70 3.22 4.33
CA ILE A 100 11.72 3.35 2.86
C ILE A 100 10.34 3.77 2.39
N LEU A 101 10.27 4.92 1.70
CA LEU A 101 9.05 5.51 1.18
C LEU A 101 9.13 5.68 -0.35
N GLY A 102 8.11 5.23 -1.07
CA GLY A 102 8.03 5.45 -2.52
C GLY A 102 7.00 4.56 -3.20
N PRO A 103 6.71 4.81 -4.49
CA PRO A 103 5.73 4.06 -5.25
C PRO A 103 6.09 2.57 -5.41
N ASN A 104 5.09 1.77 -5.76
CA ASN A 104 5.31 0.36 -6.06
C ASN A 104 6.08 0.17 -7.38
N GLY A 105 6.93 -0.89 -7.44
CA GLY A 105 7.75 -1.18 -8.62
C GLY A 105 8.99 -0.31 -8.79
N MET A 106 9.44 0.40 -7.75
CA MET A 106 10.67 1.21 -7.72
C MET A 106 11.87 0.47 -7.11
N GLY A 107 11.77 -0.84 -6.86
CA GLY A 107 12.89 -1.64 -6.37
C GLY A 107 13.07 -1.68 -4.85
N LYS A 108 12.04 -1.35 -4.06
CA LYS A 108 12.11 -1.45 -2.59
C LYS A 108 12.48 -2.85 -2.11
N SER A 109 11.76 -3.88 -2.58
CA SER A 109 12.04 -5.28 -2.24
C SER A 109 13.38 -5.76 -2.84
N THR A 110 13.80 -5.22 -4.00
CA THR A 110 15.14 -5.47 -4.55
C THR A 110 16.22 -4.98 -3.60
N ALA A 111 16.06 -3.78 -3.03
CA ALA A 111 17.00 -3.25 -2.05
C ALA A 111 17.09 -4.15 -0.80
N ILE A 112 15.96 -4.66 -0.29
CA ILE A 112 15.97 -5.64 0.83
C ILE A 112 16.75 -6.90 0.43
N ASN A 113 16.52 -7.46 -0.76
CA ASN A 113 17.22 -8.66 -1.22
C ASN A 113 18.73 -8.46 -1.35
N LEU A 114 19.16 -7.26 -1.79
CA LEU A 114 20.58 -6.92 -1.87
C LEU A 114 21.19 -6.71 -0.47
N LEU A 115 20.51 -6.01 0.41
CA LEU A 115 20.97 -5.76 1.78
C LEU A 115 20.94 -7.01 2.66
N SER A 116 20.01 -7.95 2.40
CA SER A 116 19.96 -9.22 3.12
C SER A 116 20.96 -10.25 2.58
N GLY A 117 21.72 -9.92 1.52
CA GLY A 117 22.64 -10.85 0.89
C GLY A 117 21.97 -11.98 0.10
N SER A 118 20.63 -11.98 0.01
CA SER A 118 19.89 -12.97 -0.81
C SER A 118 20.19 -12.84 -2.31
N THR A 119 20.58 -11.65 -2.72
CA THR A 119 21.06 -11.33 -4.07
C THR A 119 22.32 -10.48 -3.94
N ARG A 120 23.35 -10.75 -4.73
CA ARG A 120 24.55 -9.90 -4.75
C ARG A 120 24.35 -8.69 -5.67
N PRO A 121 24.80 -7.49 -5.27
CA PRO A 121 24.88 -6.36 -6.20
C PRO A 121 25.81 -6.69 -7.37
N ASN A 122 25.40 -6.38 -8.59
CA ASN A 122 26.24 -6.64 -9.79
C ASN A 122 26.82 -5.37 -10.44
N LEU A 123 26.59 -4.20 -9.80
CA LEU A 123 27.10 -2.90 -10.29
C LEU A 123 26.74 -2.60 -11.75
N GLY A 124 25.61 -3.14 -12.23
CA GLY A 124 25.14 -2.99 -13.59
C GLY A 124 25.64 -4.06 -14.58
N ASP A 125 26.62 -4.88 -14.20
CA ASP A 125 27.06 -5.99 -15.02
C ASP A 125 26.19 -7.24 -14.77
N TRP A 126 25.04 -7.25 -15.42
CA TRP A 126 24.04 -8.31 -15.29
C TRP A 126 24.49 -9.67 -15.89
N ARG A 127 25.63 -9.72 -16.57
CA ARG A 127 26.21 -10.97 -17.10
C ARG A 127 27.10 -11.66 -16.07
N ASP A 128 27.65 -10.91 -15.14
CA ASP A 128 28.47 -11.40 -14.03
C ASP A 128 27.66 -11.44 -12.73
N TYR A 129 26.98 -12.58 -12.48
CA TYR A 129 26.21 -12.80 -11.27
C TYR A 129 27.05 -13.16 -10.04
N ASP A 130 28.32 -13.54 -10.23
CA ASP A 130 29.22 -14.02 -9.18
C ASP A 130 30.32 -13.00 -8.83
N LYS A 131 30.06 -11.72 -9.07
CA LYS A 131 30.99 -10.64 -8.76
C LYS A 131 31.49 -10.72 -7.31
N GLU A 132 32.80 -10.59 -7.14
CA GLU A 132 33.42 -10.72 -5.83
C GLU A 132 33.01 -9.61 -4.87
N TRP A 133 32.73 -9.96 -3.61
CA TRP A 133 32.35 -8.98 -2.58
C TRP A 133 33.37 -7.87 -2.39
N THR A 134 34.65 -8.14 -2.57
CA THR A 134 35.74 -7.15 -2.49
C THR A 134 35.58 -6.04 -3.51
N GLU A 135 35.22 -6.37 -4.75
CA GLU A 135 34.96 -5.40 -5.81
C GLU A 135 33.67 -4.63 -5.55
N ILE A 136 32.60 -5.32 -5.14
CA ILE A 136 31.32 -4.71 -4.78
C ILE A 136 31.51 -3.67 -3.67
N ILE A 137 32.15 -4.05 -2.57
CA ILE A 137 32.40 -3.18 -1.42
C ILE A 137 33.28 -1.98 -1.79
N ALA A 138 34.28 -2.19 -2.64
CA ALA A 138 35.17 -1.12 -3.10
C ALA A 138 34.44 -0.04 -3.93
N SER A 139 33.34 -0.37 -4.61
CA SER A 139 32.53 0.56 -5.39
C SER A 139 31.70 1.52 -4.53
N PHE A 140 31.42 1.16 -3.28
CA PHE A 140 30.68 2.03 -2.36
C PHE A 140 31.63 3.00 -1.64
N PRO A 141 31.21 4.27 -1.45
CA PRO A 141 31.99 5.22 -0.66
C PRO A 141 32.13 4.72 0.79
N ARG A 142 33.23 5.15 1.46
CA ARG A 142 33.43 4.85 2.88
C ARG A 142 32.26 5.39 3.73
N GLY A 143 31.73 4.59 4.61
CA GLY A 143 30.61 4.94 5.49
C GLY A 143 29.80 3.73 5.92
N GLU A 144 28.73 3.96 6.66
CA GLU A 144 27.89 2.95 7.31
C GLU A 144 27.38 1.85 6.36
N LEU A 145 27.00 2.19 5.13
CA LEU A 145 26.53 1.20 4.14
C LEU A 145 27.64 0.24 3.73
N ARG A 146 28.86 0.77 3.49
CA ARG A 146 30.02 -0.05 3.13
C ARG A 146 30.41 -0.98 4.27
N ASP A 147 30.47 -0.45 5.50
CA ASP A 147 30.80 -1.22 6.70
C ASP A 147 29.75 -2.34 6.92
N TYR A 148 28.47 -2.04 6.67
CA TYR A 148 27.39 -3.03 6.72
C TYR A 148 27.55 -4.13 5.64
N LEU A 149 27.85 -3.76 4.39
CA LEU A 149 28.07 -4.74 3.32
C LEU A 149 29.32 -5.62 3.58
N GLU A 150 30.34 -5.09 4.27
CA GLU A 150 31.47 -5.88 4.74
C GLU A 150 31.07 -6.94 5.77
N LEU A 151 30.13 -6.62 6.67
CA LEU A 151 29.58 -7.59 7.62
C LEU A 151 28.77 -8.68 6.89
N VAL A 152 27.90 -8.28 5.97
CA VAL A 152 27.10 -9.22 5.16
C VAL A 152 27.99 -10.16 4.35
N SER A 153 29.06 -9.64 3.73
CA SER A 153 29.99 -10.43 2.90
C SER A 153 30.71 -11.54 3.66
N LYS A 154 30.94 -11.33 4.96
CA LYS A 154 31.64 -12.28 5.85
C LYS A 154 30.66 -13.22 6.56
N SER A 155 29.35 -13.17 6.26
CA SER A 155 28.29 -13.82 7.05
C SER A 155 28.38 -13.49 8.56
N GLY A 156 28.88 -12.30 8.87
CA GLY A 156 29.11 -11.82 10.23
C GLY A 156 27.92 -11.12 10.85
N VAL A 157 26.73 -11.26 10.25
CA VAL A 157 25.50 -10.64 10.72
C VAL A 157 24.30 -11.56 10.43
N ASP A 158 23.49 -11.80 11.44
CA ASP A 158 22.25 -12.55 11.30
C ASP A 158 21.12 -11.64 10.82
N ILE A 159 20.37 -12.09 9.82
CA ILE A 159 19.35 -11.30 9.14
C ILE A 159 18.00 -11.99 9.17
N ALA A 160 16.97 -11.27 9.59
CA ALA A 160 15.58 -11.71 9.52
C ALA A 160 14.76 -10.79 8.59
N VAL A 161 13.99 -11.40 7.70
CA VAL A 161 13.14 -10.69 6.73
C VAL A 161 11.69 -11.09 6.93
N LYS A 162 10.81 -10.13 7.19
CA LYS A 162 9.36 -10.30 7.12
C LYS A 162 8.92 -10.03 5.68
N PRO A 163 8.40 -11.04 4.95
CA PRO A 163 8.02 -10.86 3.55
C PRO A 163 6.74 -10.05 3.39
N GLN A 164 6.56 -9.41 2.22
CA GLN A 164 5.37 -8.64 1.90
C GLN A 164 4.10 -9.50 1.85
N TYR A 165 4.13 -10.63 1.16
CA TYR A 165 2.95 -11.46 0.88
C TYR A 165 2.75 -12.55 1.93
N VAL A 166 1.96 -12.28 2.96
CA VAL A 166 1.64 -13.24 4.04
C VAL A 166 0.57 -14.26 3.64
N ASP A 167 -0.25 -13.95 2.65
CA ASP A 167 -1.25 -14.84 2.04
C ASP A 167 -0.67 -16.09 1.38
N LYS A 168 0.64 -16.10 1.13
CA LYS A 168 1.37 -17.27 0.62
C LYS A 168 1.78 -18.24 1.73
N LEU A 169 1.81 -17.82 2.98
CA LEU A 169 2.21 -18.67 4.12
C LEU A 169 1.40 -19.97 4.23
N PRO A 170 0.05 -19.98 4.09
CA PRO A 170 -0.73 -21.22 4.12
C PRO A 170 -0.37 -22.21 3.00
N LYS A 171 0.20 -21.74 1.88
CA LYS A 171 0.68 -22.60 0.78
C LYS A 171 2.04 -23.24 1.07
N LEU A 172 2.82 -22.62 1.96
CA LEU A 172 4.15 -23.09 2.35
C LEU A 172 4.11 -24.00 3.57
N TRP A 173 3.06 -23.87 4.41
CA TRP A 173 2.89 -24.62 5.65
C TRP A 173 1.41 -24.95 5.90
N ASP A 174 1.06 -26.24 5.82
CA ASP A 174 -0.32 -26.75 6.09
C ASP A 174 -0.49 -27.26 7.53
N GLY A 175 0.16 -26.64 8.47
CA GLY A 175 0.10 -27.01 9.89
C GLY A 175 -0.48 -25.92 10.77
N GLU A 176 -0.42 -26.16 12.07
CA GLU A 176 -0.79 -25.21 13.10
C GLU A 176 0.25 -24.10 13.24
N VAL A 177 -0.18 -22.94 13.72
CA VAL A 177 0.67 -21.76 13.97
C VAL A 177 1.81 -22.11 14.92
N ARG A 178 1.52 -22.83 16.02
CA ARG A 178 2.54 -23.26 17.00
C ARG A 178 3.67 -24.02 16.34
N GLY A 179 3.35 -25.01 15.52
CA GLY A 179 4.36 -25.82 14.84
C GLY A 179 5.26 -25.02 13.88
N LEU A 180 4.72 -24.02 13.21
CA LEU A 180 5.52 -23.08 12.40
C LEU A 180 6.47 -22.25 13.26
N LEU A 181 5.95 -21.65 14.34
CA LEU A 181 6.71 -20.75 15.19
C LEU A 181 7.81 -21.48 15.97
N GLN A 182 7.55 -22.70 16.44
CA GLN A 182 8.56 -23.53 17.11
C GLN A 182 9.78 -23.86 16.24
N ARG A 183 9.64 -23.86 14.92
CA ARG A 183 10.76 -24.12 14.00
C ARG A 183 11.74 -22.95 13.88
N VAL A 184 11.30 -21.75 14.24
CA VAL A 184 12.08 -20.52 14.14
C VAL A 184 12.40 -19.92 15.51
N ASP A 185 11.96 -20.58 16.58
CA ASP A 185 12.19 -20.17 17.97
C ASP A 185 13.43 -20.87 18.52
N ASP A 186 14.59 -20.29 18.27
CA ASP A 186 15.88 -20.84 18.69
C ASP A 186 16.11 -20.73 20.21
N HIS A 187 15.33 -19.89 20.92
CA HIS A 187 15.56 -19.53 22.33
C HIS A 187 14.38 -19.81 23.28
N GLY A 188 13.33 -20.45 22.79
CA GLY A 188 12.16 -20.81 23.61
C GLY A 188 11.32 -19.60 24.07
N ARG A 189 11.26 -18.53 23.27
CA ARG A 189 10.55 -17.28 23.57
C ARG A 189 9.17 -17.16 22.92
N LEU A 190 8.65 -18.27 22.36
CA LEU A 190 7.39 -18.30 21.64
C LEU A 190 6.22 -17.72 22.45
N ASP A 191 6.06 -18.14 23.70
CA ASP A 191 4.92 -17.69 24.51
C ASP A 191 4.98 -16.17 24.82
N GLU A 192 6.18 -15.62 25.05
CA GLU A 192 6.40 -14.19 25.24
C GLU A 192 5.98 -13.39 23.98
N PHE A 193 6.51 -13.79 22.82
CA PHE A 193 6.23 -13.08 21.57
C PHE A 193 4.82 -13.34 21.05
N ALA A 194 4.24 -14.50 21.30
CA ALA A 194 2.83 -14.78 21.00
C ALA A 194 1.88 -13.86 21.78
N GLU A 195 2.22 -13.51 23.01
CA GLU A 195 1.47 -12.53 23.80
C GLU A 195 1.68 -11.10 23.28
N LYS A 196 2.93 -10.70 23.04
CA LYS A 196 3.26 -9.38 22.47
C LYS A 196 2.59 -9.12 21.13
N THR A 197 2.50 -10.13 20.25
CA THR A 197 1.85 -10.06 18.94
C THR A 197 0.37 -10.41 18.97
N SER A 198 -0.20 -10.69 20.16
CA SER A 198 -1.62 -11.04 20.34
C SER A 198 -2.09 -12.21 19.47
N ILE A 199 -1.28 -13.27 19.37
CA ILE A 199 -1.62 -14.49 18.60
C ILE A 199 -1.80 -15.72 19.48
N LYS A 200 -1.70 -15.61 20.80
CA LYS A 200 -1.78 -16.75 21.75
C LYS A 200 -3.04 -17.58 21.55
N HIS A 201 -4.17 -16.93 21.26
CA HIS A 201 -5.47 -17.58 21.06
C HIS A 201 -5.62 -18.34 19.74
N ILE A 202 -4.67 -18.17 18.80
CA ILE A 202 -4.70 -18.85 17.48
C ILE A 202 -3.57 -19.85 17.29
N LEU A 203 -2.74 -20.09 18.31
CA LEU A 203 -1.56 -20.97 18.18
C LEU A 203 -1.91 -22.39 17.73
N GLU A 204 -3.07 -22.92 18.15
CA GLU A 204 -3.55 -24.27 17.79
C GLU A 204 -4.39 -24.28 16.50
N ARG A 205 -4.55 -23.14 15.83
CA ARG A 205 -5.29 -23.07 14.57
C ARG A 205 -4.36 -23.31 13.38
N LYS A 206 -4.92 -23.88 12.31
CA LYS A 206 -4.21 -24.00 11.02
C LYS A 206 -4.07 -22.65 10.35
N LEU A 207 -2.93 -22.43 9.65
CA LEU A 207 -2.70 -21.18 8.92
C LEU A 207 -3.76 -20.89 7.86
N SER A 208 -4.30 -21.92 7.21
CA SER A 208 -5.32 -21.77 6.16
C SER A 208 -6.65 -21.20 6.66
N GLY A 209 -6.90 -21.27 7.98
CA GLY A 209 -8.11 -20.72 8.61
C GLY A 209 -7.93 -19.35 9.25
N LEU A 210 -6.79 -18.69 9.01
CA LEU A 210 -6.48 -17.37 9.59
C LEU A 210 -6.88 -16.23 8.65
N SER A 211 -7.33 -15.14 9.25
CA SER A 211 -7.53 -13.86 8.55
C SER A 211 -6.17 -13.23 8.12
N GLY A 212 -6.21 -12.30 7.16
CA GLY A 212 -5.00 -11.58 6.72
C GLY A 212 -4.26 -10.87 7.86
N GLY A 213 -4.98 -10.26 8.81
CA GLY A 213 -4.39 -9.63 9.98
C GLY A 213 -3.76 -10.63 10.98
N GLU A 214 -4.37 -11.80 11.17
CA GLU A 214 -3.80 -12.88 11.97
C GLU A 214 -2.52 -13.44 11.31
N LEU A 215 -2.55 -13.70 9.99
CA LEU A 215 -1.37 -14.12 9.22
C LEU A 215 -0.23 -13.09 9.30
N GLN A 216 -0.56 -11.81 9.22
CA GLN A 216 0.41 -10.73 9.36
C GLN A 216 1.11 -10.75 10.73
N ARG A 217 0.34 -10.89 11.81
CA ARG A 217 0.89 -10.99 13.17
C ARG A 217 1.73 -12.26 13.38
N VAL A 218 1.31 -13.39 12.80
CA VAL A 218 2.11 -14.63 12.80
C VAL A 218 3.44 -14.42 12.05
N ALA A 219 3.43 -13.76 10.89
CA ALA A 219 4.64 -13.46 10.14
C ALA A 219 5.60 -12.55 10.91
N ILE A 220 5.07 -11.52 11.58
CA ILE A 220 5.87 -10.64 12.45
C ILE A 220 6.47 -11.44 13.61
N CYS A 221 5.66 -12.26 14.29
CA CYS A 221 6.12 -13.12 15.39
C CYS A 221 7.25 -14.06 14.92
N ALA A 222 7.06 -14.73 13.79
CA ALA A 222 8.09 -15.61 13.22
C ALA A 222 9.40 -14.87 12.88
N THR A 223 9.30 -13.61 12.46
CA THR A 223 10.46 -12.79 12.13
C THR A 223 11.26 -12.41 13.37
N ILE A 224 10.58 -11.99 14.45
CA ILE A 224 11.25 -11.56 15.68
C ILE A 224 11.78 -12.73 16.52
N LEU A 225 11.18 -13.93 16.39
CA LEU A 225 11.66 -15.14 17.05
C LEU A 225 13.03 -15.62 16.54
N LYS A 226 13.41 -15.24 15.31
CA LYS A 226 14.73 -15.61 14.74
C LYS A 226 15.92 -14.96 15.42
N GLU A 227 15.73 -14.00 16.29
CA GLU A 227 16.80 -13.28 17.01
C GLU A 227 17.99 -12.86 16.11
N ALA A 228 17.72 -11.95 15.20
CA ALA A 228 18.70 -11.45 14.25
C ALA A 228 19.37 -10.15 14.73
N ASP A 229 20.45 -9.74 14.06
CA ASP A 229 21.11 -8.44 14.25
C ASP A 229 20.45 -7.36 13.41
N VAL A 230 19.88 -7.76 12.26
CA VAL A 230 19.20 -6.87 11.30
C VAL A 230 17.84 -7.43 10.94
N TYR A 231 16.84 -6.58 11.04
CA TYR A 231 15.47 -6.91 10.69
C TYR A 231 14.99 -6.06 9.52
N PHE A 232 14.43 -6.72 8.53
CA PHE A 232 13.73 -6.09 7.41
C PHE A 232 12.24 -6.39 7.51
N PHE A 233 11.43 -5.34 7.59
CA PHE A 233 9.97 -5.46 7.60
C PHE A 233 9.39 -4.85 6.33
N ASP A 234 8.82 -5.69 5.46
CA ASP A 234 8.14 -5.24 4.24
C ASP A 234 6.63 -5.15 4.51
N GLU A 235 6.11 -3.93 4.58
CA GLU A 235 4.73 -3.57 4.89
C GLU A 235 4.19 -4.27 6.16
N PRO A 236 4.76 -4.03 7.35
CA PRO A 236 4.32 -4.71 8.56
C PRO A 236 2.94 -4.28 9.05
N SER A 237 2.42 -3.12 8.65
CA SER A 237 1.11 -2.61 9.08
C SER A 237 -0.07 -3.07 8.21
N SER A 238 0.18 -3.73 7.07
CA SER A 238 -0.87 -4.20 6.16
C SER A 238 -1.85 -5.14 6.86
N TYR A 239 -3.15 -5.05 6.55
CA TYR A 239 -4.26 -5.82 7.14
C TYR A 239 -4.52 -5.59 8.64
N LEU A 240 -3.77 -4.72 9.31
CA LEU A 240 -3.90 -4.44 10.73
C LEU A 240 -4.74 -3.18 10.97
N ASP A 241 -5.60 -3.23 11.98
CA ASP A 241 -6.25 -2.02 12.49
C ASP A 241 -5.26 -1.14 13.27
N ILE A 242 -5.65 0.09 13.60
CA ILE A 242 -4.75 1.06 14.21
C ILE A 242 -4.18 0.58 15.55
N HIS A 243 -4.97 -0.15 16.34
CA HIS A 243 -4.52 -0.69 17.63
C HIS A 243 -3.40 -1.73 17.43
N GLU A 244 -3.59 -2.67 16.49
CA GLU A 244 -2.58 -3.67 16.16
C GLU A 244 -1.36 -3.04 15.47
N ARG A 245 -1.53 -2.00 14.63
CA ARG A 245 -0.42 -1.23 14.05
C ARG A 245 0.45 -0.59 15.12
N MET A 246 -0.16 0.04 16.13
CA MET A 246 0.59 0.64 17.25
C MET A 246 1.31 -0.41 18.09
N ARG A 247 0.72 -1.61 18.23
CA ARG A 247 1.40 -2.75 18.88
C ARG A 247 2.65 -3.16 18.12
N VAL A 248 2.57 -3.27 16.79
CA VAL A 248 3.73 -3.56 15.92
C VAL A 248 4.80 -2.47 16.03
N VAL A 249 4.39 -1.19 16.06
CA VAL A 249 5.31 -0.06 16.29
C VAL A 249 6.09 -0.26 17.59
N ASN A 250 5.40 -0.56 18.70
CA ASN A 250 6.05 -0.78 20.01
C ASN A 250 7.02 -1.98 19.99
N ILE A 251 6.64 -3.07 19.31
CA ILE A 251 7.51 -4.24 19.16
C ILE A 251 8.79 -3.85 18.40
N ILE A 252 8.67 -3.19 17.26
CA ILE A 252 9.82 -2.79 16.45
C ILE A 252 10.71 -1.81 17.22
N GLN A 253 10.13 -0.86 17.94
CA GLN A 253 10.90 0.07 18.77
C GLN A 253 11.67 -0.66 19.89
N SER A 254 11.08 -1.68 20.50
CA SER A 254 11.78 -2.49 21.50
C SER A 254 13.00 -3.24 20.95
N LEU A 255 12.97 -3.64 19.67
CA LEU A 255 14.14 -4.24 19.00
C LEU A 255 15.28 -3.23 18.83
N VAL A 256 14.94 -1.98 18.50
CA VAL A 256 15.94 -0.89 18.38
C VAL A 256 16.59 -0.59 19.73
N GLU A 257 15.80 -0.54 20.80
CA GLU A 257 16.32 -0.33 22.17
C GLU A 257 17.30 -1.44 22.59
N ASN A 258 17.14 -2.66 22.04
CA ASN A 258 18.08 -3.77 22.20
C ASN A 258 19.26 -3.75 21.22
N GLY A 259 19.51 -2.63 20.54
CA GLY A 259 20.66 -2.43 19.66
C GLY A 259 20.56 -3.03 18.27
N LYS A 260 19.37 -3.50 17.85
CA LYS A 260 19.18 -4.09 16.53
C LYS A 260 19.05 -3.03 15.43
N ARG A 261 19.50 -3.35 14.21
CA ARG A 261 19.32 -2.51 13.02
C ARG A 261 18.02 -2.85 12.34
N ILE A 262 17.23 -1.84 11.95
CA ILE A 262 15.90 -2.07 11.40
C ILE A 262 15.68 -1.24 10.14
N ILE A 263 15.22 -1.90 9.07
CA ILE A 263 14.68 -1.24 7.87
C ILE A 263 13.21 -1.64 7.70
N VAL A 264 12.37 -0.64 7.46
CA VAL A 264 10.92 -0.81 7.27
C VAL A 264 10.50 -0.20 5.94
N ILE A 265 9.83 -0.98 5.11
CA ILE A 265 9.07 -0.46 3.96
C ILE A 265 7.64 -0.23 4.43
N GLU A 266 7.14 0.99 4.30
CA GLU A 266 5.78 1.32 4.71
C GLU A 266 5.09 2.27 3.73
N HIS A 267 3.79 2.06 3.57
CA HIS A 267 2.91 2.91 2.77
C HIS A 267 1.93 3.72 3.63
N ASP A 268 1.78 3.37 4.90
CA ASP A 268 1.04 4.18 5.85
C ASP A 268 1.95 5.29 6.41
N LEU A 269 1.70 6.53 5.97
CA LEU A 269 2.51 7.68 6.37
C LEU A 269 2.37 8.00 7.86
N ALA A 270 1.23 7.66 8.50
CA ALA A 270 1.04 7.88 9.93
C ALA A 270 1.92 6.92 10.74
N ILE A 271 1.98 5.66 10.32
CA ILE A 271 2.84 4.64 10.93
C ILE A 271 4.32 4.95 10.66
N LEU A 272 4.66 5.29 9.42
CA LEU A 272 6.03 5.69 9.06
C LEU A 272 6.52 6.85 9.95
N ASP A 273 5.66 7.84 10.21
CA ASP A 273 5.99 9.03 10.99
C ASP A 273 6.25 8.75 12.48
N VAL A 274 5.58 7.77 13.07
CA VAL A 274 5.76 7.40 14.47
C VAL A 274 6.87 6.36 14.67
N LEU A 275 7.07 5.50 13.66
CA LEU A 275 8.00 4.37 13.74
C LEU A 275 9.42 4.76 13.38
N CYS A 276 9.62 5.53 12.29
CA CYS A 276 10.94 5.76 11.70
C CYS A 276 11.61 7.03 12.22
N ASP A 277 12.92 6.98 12.37
CA ASP A 277 13.77 8.13 12.68
C ASP A 277 14.26 8.82 11.40
N LEU A 278 14.67 8.00 10.43
CA LEU A 278 15.14 8.43 9.12
C LEU A 278 14.36 7.73 8.02
N VAL A 279 14.23 8.39 6.88
CA VAL A 279 13.53 7.84 5.71
C VAL A 279 14.34 8.11 4.44
N HIS A 280 14.53 7.05 3.63
CA HIS A 280 14.95 7.16 2.25
C HIS A 280 13.72 7.21 1.35
N ILE A 281 13.65 8.20 0.48
CA ILE A 281 12.64 8.22 -0.58
C ILE A 281 13.20 7.46 -1.78
N VAL A 282 12.40 6.56 -2.34
CA VAL A 282 12.73 5.95 -3.62
C VAL A 282 11.84 6.54 -4.71
N TYR A 283 12.46 6.98 -5.80
CA TYR A 283 11.79 7.58 -6.94
C TYR A 283 12.38 7.03 -8.25
N GLY A 284 11.69 7.27 -9.35
CA GLY A 284 12.12 6.77 -10.64
C GLY A 284 10.95 6.49 -11.57
N GLN A 285 11.08 5.43 -12.37
CA GLN A 285 10.03 4.99 -13.27
C GLN A 285 9.73 3.52 -13.03
N ARG A 286 8.45 3.22 -12.79
CA ARG A 286 7.95 1.87 -12.47
C ARG A 286 8.50 0.84 -13.45
N ALA A 287 9.02 -0.27 -12.91
CA ALA A 287 9.61 -1.40 -13.63
C ALA A 287 10.78 -1.05 -14.57
N ALA A 288 11.32 0.16 -14.51
CA ALA A 288 12.43 0.61 -15.35
C ALA A 288 13.66 0.96 -14.51
N TYR A 289 13.52 1.85 -13.55
CA TYR A 289 14.59 2.17 -12.62
C TYR A 289 14.07 2.76 -11.31
N GLY A 290 14.85 2.62 -10.25
CA GLY A 290 14.64 3.25 -8.97
C GLY A 290 15.92 3.87 -8.42
N ILE A 291 15.79 5.01 -7.76
CA ILE A 291 16.89 5.76 -7.17
C ILE A 291 16.55 6.04 -5.72
N PHE A 292 17.44 5.64 -4.80
CA PHE A 292 17.31 5.97 -3.38
C PHE A 292 17.93 7.33 -3.10
N THR A 293 17.17 8.21 -2.40
CA THR A 293 17.72 9.48 -1.88
C THR A 293 18.64 9.20 -0.70
N PRO A 294 19.52 10.14 -0.34
CA PRO A 294 20.13 10.16 0.99
C PRO A 294 19.07 10.13 2.11
N PRO A 295 19.41 9.64 3.33
CA PRO A 295 18.47 9.57 4.44
C PRO A 295 18.10 10.98 4.92
N ARG A 296 16.82 11.19 5.21
CA ARG A 296 16.27 12.44 5.75
C ARG A 296 15.50 12.15 7.03
N THR A 297 15.34 13.15 7.89
CA THR A 297 14.41 12.99 9.02
C THR A 297 13.01 12.67 8.48
N THR A 298 12.27 11.83 9.20
CA THR A 298 10.96 11.33 8.75
C THR A 298 10.01 12.45 8.35
N ARG A 299 9.94 13.53 9.14
CA ARG A 299 9.09 14.69 8.83
C ARG A 299 9.48 15.33 7.48
N THR A 300 10.77 15.61 7.29
CA THR A 300 11.26 16.25 6.05
C THR A 300 11.00 15.36 4.84
N ALA A 301 11.27 14.05 4.97
CA ALA A 301 11.04 13.09 3.89
C ALA A 301 9.56 13.01 3.49
N ILE A 302 8.66 12.88 4.47
CA ILE A 302 7.22 12.78 4.19
C ILE A 302 6.71 14.08 3.57
N ASN A 303 7.09 15.25 4.08
CA ASN A 303 6.65 16.53 3.53
C ASN A 303 7.17 16.72 2.09
N ALA A 304 8.44 16.43 1.80
CA ALA A 304 9.01 16.48 0.44
C ALA A 304 8.29 15.49 -0.50
N TYR A 305 7.99 14.28 0.00
CA TYR A 305 7.23 13.30 -0.77
C TYR A 305 5.80 13.77 -1.09
N LEU A 306 5.12 14.40 -0.13
CA LEU A 306 3.77 14.96 -0.32
C LEU A 306 3.76 16.17 -1.25
N ASP A 307 4.78 17.05 -1.15
CA ASP A 307 4.95 18.18 -2.08
C ASP A 307 5.23 17.71 -3.52
N GLY A 308 5.84 16.55 -3.67
CA GLY A 308 6.17 15.99 -4.98
C GLY A 308 7.42 16.57 -5.62
N TYR A 309 8.22 17.33 -4.85
CA TYR A 309 9.49 17.88 -5.29
C TYR A 309 10.59 17.59 -4.28
N LEU A 310 11.68 16.99 -4.75
CA LEU A 310 12.85 16.67 -3.96
C LEU A 310 13.90 17.76 -4.16
N ASN A 311 13.98 18.69 -3.22
CA ASN A 311 14.81 19.90 -3.33
C ASN A 311 16.30 19.59 -3.50
N GLU A 312 16.84 18.61 -2.75
CA GLU A 312 18.27 18.28 -2.77
C GLU A 312 18.69 17.61 -4.08
N GLU A 313 17.83 16.75 -4.64
CA GLU A 313 18.04 16.09 -5.92
C GLU A 313 17.58 16.95 -7.11
N ASN A 314 16.90 18.06 -6.85
CA ASN A 314 16.29 18.93 -7.87
C ASN A 314 15.37 18.14 -8.82
N VAL A 315 14.59 17.20 -8.28
CA VAL A 315 13.73 16.31 -9.06
C VAL A 315 12.27 16.48 -8.67
N ARG A 316 11.41 16.63 -9.67
CA ARG A 316 9.96 16.57 -9.50
C ARG A 316 9.49 15.12 -9.68
N ILE A 317 8.97 14.52 -8.61
CA ILE A 317 8.44 13.14 -8.60
C ILE A 317 6.92 13.09 -8.87
N ARG A 318 6.24 14.25 -8.80
CA ARG A 318 4.80 14.38 -9.06
C ARG A 318 4.44 15.79 -9.53
N ASP A 319 3.50 15.88 -10.47
CA ASP A 319 3.09 17.17 -11.05
C ASP A 319 2.30 18.04 -10.07
N LYS A 320 1.51 17.41 -9.18
CA LYS A 320 0.69 18.12 -8.20
C LYS A 320 0.98 17.62 -6.79
N PRO A 321 1.07 18.52 -5.80
CA PRO A 321 1.24 18.12 -4.41
C PRO A 321 0.00 17.36 -3.90
N ILE A 322 0.21 16.50 -2.92
CA ILE A 322 -0.88 15.92 -2.11
C ILE A 322 -1.19 16.91 -1.01
N SER A 323 -2.35 17.54 -1.09
CA SER A 323 -2.83 18.47 -0.08
C SER A 323 -3.93 17.83 0.76
N PHE A 324 -3.83 18.01 2.07
CA PHE A 324 -4.88 17.71 3.03
C PHE A 324 -5.71 18.97 3.18
N LEU A 325 -6.92 18.96 2.62
CA LEU A 325 -7.84 20.10 2.73
C LEU A 325 -8.23 20.23 4.20
N ARG A 326 -8.22 21.47 4.73
CA ARG A 326 -8.90 21.79 5.99
C ARG A 326 -10.34 21.33 5.83
N GLY A 327 -10.83 20.48 6.75
CA GLY A 327 -12.16 19.93 6.70
C GLY A 327 -13.18 21.04 6.41
N ARG A 328 -13.85 20.94 5.27
CA ARG A 328 -15.05 21.75 5.08
C ARG A 328 -16.02 21.28 6.13
N VAL A 329 -16.24 22.11 7.17
CA VAL A 329 -17.47 22.03 7.94
C VAL A 329 -18.56 22.26 6.89
N ARG A 330 -19.16 21.18 6.40
CA ARG A 330 -20.39 21.30 5.63
C ARG A 330 -21.38 21.95 6.56
N GLY A 331 -21.83 23.17 6.24
CA GLY A 331 -23.03 23.73 6.86
C GLY A 331 -24.15 22.71 6.71
N GLU A 332 -25.12 22.79 7.60
CA GLU A 332 -26.31 21.92 7.68
C GLU A 332 -27.20 21.90 6.41
N GLU A 333 -26.64 22.16 5.23
CA GLU A 333 -27.37 22.08 3.97
C GLU A 333 -27.63 20.62 3.60
N VAL A 334 -28.85 20.31 3.74
CA VAL A 334 -29.59 19.07 3.72
C VAL A 334 -29.67 18.53 2.29
N GLY A 335 -28.86 17.50 1.97
CA GLY A 335 -29.16 16.61 0.85
C GLY A 335 -30.29 15.64 1.21
N ASP A 336 -31.01 15.13 0.22
CA ASP A 336 -32.06 14.13 0.43
C ASP A 336 -31.45 12.87 1.09
N THR A 337 -32.20 12.27 1.99
CA THR A 337 -31.78 11.01 2.63
C THR A 337 -31.93 9.86 1.63
N ILE A 338 -30.81 9.19 1.33
CA ILE A 338 -30.79 8.03 0.44
C ILE A 338 -31.07 6.74 1.18
N LEU A 339 -30.55 6.62 2.39
CA LEU A 339 -30.65 5.43 3.23
C LEU A 339 -30.90 5.81 4.67
N GLN A 340 -31.79 5.05 5.35
CA GLN A 340 -32.01 5.13 6.80
C GLN A 340 -32.06 3.74 7.41
N TRP A 341 -31.62 3.63 8.66
CA TRP A 341 -31.76 2.42 9.46
C TRP A 341 -32.10 2.77 10.90
N GLY A 342 -32.79 1.86 11.58
CA GLY A 342 -33.15 1.99 12.99
C GLY A 342 -32.67 0.78 13.77
N ASN A 343 -31.98 1.01 14.86
CA ASN A 343 -31.57 0.07 15.92
C ASN A 343 -31.47 -1.41 15.47
N MET A 344 -30.64 -1.70 14.48
CA MET A 344 -30.49 -3.05 13.94
C MET A 344 -29.68 -3.90 14.91
N ARG A 345 -30.11 -5.16 15.07
CA ARG A 345 -29.35 -6.21 15.75
C ARG A 345 -29.13 -7.38 14.83
N LYS A 346 -27.95 -8.00 14.94
CA LYS A 346 -27.62 -9.25 14.24
C LYS A 346 -26.74 -10.14 15.10
N ALA A 347 -27.19 -11.38 15.31
CA ALA A 347 -26.40 -12.43 15.95
C ALA A 347 -25.85 -13.39 14.90
N MET A 348 -24.56 -13.74 15.02
CA MET A 348 -23.87 -14.70 14.15
C MET A 348 -22.98 -15.61 15.00
N GLY A 349 -23.50 -16.78 15.37
CA GLY A 349 -22.82 -17.67 16.31
C GLY A 349 -22.61 -17.01 17.68
N SER A 350 -21.36 -16.84 18.09
CA SER A 350 -21.00 -16.15 19.34
C SER A 350 -20.87 -14.62 19.21
N PHE A 351 -20.95 -14.09 18.00
CA PHE A 351 -20.81 -12.65 17.74
C PHE A 351 -22.19 -11.97 17.68
N SER A 352 -22.30 -10.78 18.27
CA SER A 352 -23.48 -9.92 18.17
C SER A 352 -23.11 -8.50 17.70
N LEU A 353 -23.90 -7.96 16.78
CA LEU A 353 -23.79 -6.58 16.30
C LEU A 353 -25.04 -5.81 16.70
N GLU A 354 -24.84 -4.61 17.25
CA GLU A 354 -25.89 -3.62 17.51
C GLU A 354 -25.57 -2.31 16.80
N THR A 355 -26.58 -1.67 16.21
CA THR A 355 -26.44 -0.35 15.62
C THR A 355 -27.42 0.62 16.26
N GLY A 356 -27.04 1.89 16.40
CA GLY A 356 -27.99 2.96 16.66
C GLY A 356 -28.81 3.30 15.42
N GLN A 357 -29.70 4.31 15.55
CA GLN A 357 -30.37 4.90 14.39
C GLN A 357 -29.38 5.73 13.58
N GLY A 358 -29.52 5.71 12.26
CA GLY A 358 -28.66 6.46 11.38
C GLY A 358 -29.19 6.57 9.96
N GLY A 359 -28.46 7.29 9.12
CA GLY A 359 -28.80 7.43 7.71
C GLY A 359 -27.65 8.04 6.93
N VAL A 360 -27.75 7.96 5.61
CA VAL A 360 -26.76 8.51 4.67
C VAL A 360 -27.48 9.42 3.69
N ARG A 361 -26.91 10.59 3.43
CA ARG A 361 -27.49 11.62 2.58
C ARG A 361 -26.85 11.65 1.21
N SER A 362 -27.53 12.30 0.27
CA SER A 362 -27.04 12.59 -1.08
C SER A 362 -25.71 13.36 -1.02
N ALA A 363 -24.79 13.01 -1.92
CA ALA A 363 -23.46 13.57 -2.03
C ALA A 363 -22.59 13.47 -0.73
N GLU A 364 -22.94 12.54 0.16
CA GLU A 364 -22.21 12.27 1.40
C GLU A 364 -21.34 11.02 1.28
N VAL A 365 -20.14 11.09 1.85
CA VAL A 365 -19.27 9.93 2.04
C VAL A 365 -19.14 9.66 3.52
N VAL A 366 -19.68 8.54 3.99
CA VAL A 366 -19.57 8.08 5.37
C VAL A 366 -18.37 7.16 5.50
N GLY A 367 -17.36 7.56 6.24
CA GLY A 367 -16.24 6.69 6.63
C GLY A 367 -16.68 5.72 7.73
N VAL A 368 -16.27 4.47 7.64
CA VAL A 368 -16.55 3.43 8.64
C VAL A 368 -15.25 3.01 9.30
N VAL A 369 -15.11 3.30 10.59
CA VAL A 369 -13.87 3.06 11.35
C VAL A 369 -14.13 2.22 12.59
N GLY A 370 -13.11 1.53 13.09
CA GLY A 370 -13.18 0.71 14.31
C GLY A 370 -12.28 -0.53 14.24
N PRO A 371 -12.14 -1.27 15.34
CA PRO A 371 -11.33 -2.47 15.42
C PRO A 371 -11.77 -3.57 14.46
N ASN A 372 -10.87 -4.50 14.15
CA ASN A 372 -11.19 -5.67 13.34
C ASN A 372 -12.20 -6.60 14.05
N ALA A 373 -13.00 -7.31 13.24
CA ALA A 373 -14.04 -8.25 13.71
C ALA A 373 -15.11 -7.62 14.63
N THR A 374 -15.37 -6.31 14.55
CA THR A 374 -16.47 -5.63 15.27
C THR A 374 -17.76 -5.51 14.44
N GLY A 375 -17.81 -6.14 13.25
CA GLY A 375 -19.03 -6.23 12.45
C GLY A 375 -19.16 -5.15 11.36
N LYS A 376 -18.11 -4.40 11.01
CA LYS A 376 -18.13 -3.40 9.94
C LYS A 376 -18.67 -3.97 8.63
N THR A 377 -18.05 -5.03 8.12
CA THR A 377 -18.50 -5.71 6.89
C THR A 377 -19.90 -6.33 7.03
N THR A 378 -20.26 -6.82 8.23
CA THR A 378 -21.61 -7.36 8.50
C THR A 378 -22.67 -6.28 8.34
N MET A 379 -22.44 -5.07 8.89
CA MET A 379 -23.38 -3.96 8.72
C MET A 379 -23.51 -3.54 7.25
N VAL A 380 -22.39 -3.44 6.53
CA VAL A 380 -22.41 -3.12 5.10
C VAL A 380 -23.22 -4.15 4.31
N ARG A 381 -23.08 -5.45 4.63
CA ARG A 381 -23.86 -6.52 3.98
C ARG A 381 -25.35 -6.49 4.38
N MET A 382 -25.69 -6.06 5.60
CA MET A 382 -27.09 -5.80 5.96
C MET A 382 -27.66 -4.64 5.16
N ILE A 383 -26.91 -3.55 5.01
CA ILE A 383 -27.31 -2.39 4.19
C ILE A 383 -27.40 -2.76 2.70
N ALA A 384 -26.53 -3.64 2.22
CA ALA A 384 -26.58 -4.16 0.85
C ALA A 384 -27.74 -5.14 0.60
N GLY A 385 -28.48 -5.53 1.65
CA GLY A 385 -29.57 -6.50 1.55
C GLY A 385 -29.12 -7.96 1.40
N GLU A 386 -27.83 -8.24 1.58
CA GLU A 386 -27.29 -9.61 1.54
C GLU A 386 -27.60 -10.40 2.82
N ILE A 387 -27.78 -9.71 3.94
CA ILE A 387 -28.08 -10.27 5.26
C ILE A 387 -29.23 -9.48 5.87
N GLU A 388 -30.28 -10.16 6.33
CA GLU A 388 -31.36 -9.51 7.06
C GLU A 388 -30.97 -9.30 8.54
N PRO A 389 -31.26 -8.13 9.14
CA PRO A 389 -31.13 -7.95 10.59
C PRO A 389 -32.14 -8.82 11.34
N ASP A 390 -31.80 -9.27 12.55
CA ASP A 390 -32.71 -10.05 13.40
C ASP A 390 -33.75 -9.14 14.08
N GLU A 391 -33.35 -7.89 14.36
CA GLU A 391 -34.21 -6.83 14.89
C GLU A 391 -33.86 -5.48 14.21
N GLY A 392 -34.81 -4.57 14.21
CA GLY A 392 -34.68 -3.25 13.60
C GLY A 392 -35.08 -3.24 12.13
N TRP A 393 -34.68 -2.21 11.41
CA TRP A 393 -35.05 -2.02 10.00
C TRP A 393 -33.99 -1.21 9.25
N CYS A 394 -33.96 -1.41 7.95
CA CYS A 394 -33.18 -0.62 6.99
C CYS A 394 -34.06 -0.34 5.77
N THR A 395 -34.03 0.90 5.26
CA THR A 395 -34.70 1.20 3.99
C THR A 395 -33.93 0.55 2.84
N MET A 396 -34.62 -0.38 2.12
CA MET A 396 -33.99 -1.25 1.11
C MET A 396 -34.22 -0.77 -0.34
N ASP A 397 -34.79 0.42 -0.55
CA ASP A 397 -35.14 0.89 -1.89
C ASP A 397 -33.95 1.43 -2.71
N ALA A 398 -32.77 1.50 -2.11
CA ALA A 398 -31.57 2.01 -2.75
C ALA A 398 -30.85 0.92 -3.57
N LYS A 399 -30.54 1.22 -4.83
CA LYS A 399 -29.67 0.37 -5.64
C LYS A 399 -28.23 0.48 -5.15
N VAL A 400 -27.61 -0.65 -4.80
CA VAL A 400 -26.29 -0.69 -4.20
C VAL A 400 -25.23 -1.17 -5.18
N SER A 401 -24.09 -0.48 -5.24
CA SER A 401 -22.85 -0.96 -5.87
C SER A 401 -21.84 -1.31 -4.79
N TYR A 402 -21.40 -2.57 -4.75
CA TYR A 402 -20.51 -3.06 -3.71
C TYR A 402 -19.15 -3.49 -4.28
N LYS A 403 -18.08 -2.99 -3.65
CA LYS A 403 -16.70 -3.44 -3.82
C LYS A 403 -16.30 -4.21 -2.56
N PRO A 404 -16.15 -5.55 -2.62
CA PRO A 404 -15.79 -6.36 -1.45
C PRO A 404 -14.31 -6.17 -1.06
N GLN A 405 -13.97 -6.55 0.16
CA GLN A 405 -12.60 -6.51 0.70
C GLN A 405 -11.63 -7.34 -0.17
N HIS A 406 -11.97 -8.59 -0.44
CA HIS A 406 -11.18 -9.45 -1.31
C HIS A 406 -11.73 -9.42 -2.72
N VAL A 407 -10.91 -8.99 -3.65
CA VAL A 407 -11.23 -8.99 -5.07
C VAL A 407 -10.50 -10.15 -5.73
N ASN A 408 -11.27 -11.18 -6.07
CA ASN A 408 -10.78 -12.26 -6.92
C ASN A 408 -11.27 -12.02 -8.34
N THR A 409 -10.41 -12.18 -9.34
CA THR A 409 -10.83 -12.13 -10.72
C THR A 409 -10.58 -13.45 -11.40
N ASP A 410 -11.67 -14.14 -11.79
CA ASP A 410 -11.66 -15.28 -12.70
C ASP A 410 -11.91 -14.84 -14.14
N PHE A 411 -12.02 -13.54 -14.37
CA PHE A 411 -12.29 -12.98 -15.70
C PHE A 411 -11.14 -13.30 -16.66
N ASP A 412 -11.44 -14.03 -17.73
CA ASP A 412 -10.46 -14.45 -18.74
C ASP A 412 -10.45 -13.51 -19.94
N GLY A 413 -10.17 -12.26 -19.70
CA GLY A 413 -10.12 -11.21 -20.72
C GLY A 413 -9.17 -10.10 -20.35
N THR A 414 -9.14 -9.05 -21.18
CA THR A 414 -8.40 -7.83 -20.87
C THR A 414 -9.18 -6.95 -19.90
N VAL A 415 -8.49 -5.99 -19.28
CA VAL A 415 -9.12 -4.99 -18.39
C VAL A 415 -10.21 -4.20 -19.14
N SER A 416 -9.97 -3.83 -20.41
CA SER A 416 -10.97 -3.16 -21.23
C SER A 416 -12.23 -4.00 -21.42
N GLN A 417 -12.09 -5.29 -21.70
CA GLN A 417 -13.21 -6.21 -21.83
C GLN A 417 -13.96 -6.39 -20.50
N TRP A 418 -13.24 -6.42 -19.39
CA TRP A 418 -13.86 -6.50 -18.07
C TRP A 418 -14.64 -5.24 -17.71
N LEU A 419 -14.05 -4.05 -17.97
CA LEU A 419 -14.77 -2.79 -17.81
C LEU A 419 -16.01 -2.70 -18.71
N ASP A 420 -15.91 -3.16 -19.98
CA ASP A 420 -17.04 -3.21 -20.90
C ASP A 420 -18.17 -4.12 -20.42
N SER A 421 -17.83 -5.29 -19.83
CA SER A 421 -18.83 -6.22 -19.29
C SER A 421 -19.53 -5.71 -18.03
N GLU A 422 -18.83 -4.93 -17.19
CA GLU A 422 -19.34 -4.51 -15.88
C GLU A 422 -20.04 -3.15 -15.89
N ILE A 423 -19.50 -2.20 -16.66
CA ILE A 423 -19.94 -0.80 -16.67
C ILE A 423 -20.18 -0.25 -18.09
N GLY A 424 -20.10 -1.11 -19.11
CA GLY A 424 -20.39 -0.76 -20.49
C GLY A 424 -19.52 0.40 -21.00
N VAL A 425 -20.15 1.35 -21.68
CA VAL A 425 -19.47 2.52 -22.27
C VAL A 425 -19.10 3.61 -21.25
N THR A 426 -19.56 3.50 -20.01
CA THR A 426 -19.36 4.53 -18.97
C THR A 426 -17.89 4.86 -18.76
N TRP A 427 -17.01 3.86 -18.76
CA TRP A 427 -15.58 4.08 -18.52
C TRP A 427 -14.86 4.87 -19.63
N ARG A 428 -15.46 4.93 -20.85
CA ARG A 428 -14.94 5.72 -21.98
C ARG A 428 -15.48 7.15 -22.01
N SER A 429 -16.45 7.49 -21.17
CA SER A 429 -16.97 8.87 -21.11
C SER A 429 -15.86 9.83 -20.69
N GLY A 430 -15.85 11.04 -21.24
CA GLY A 430 -14.81 12.05 -20.95
C GLY A 430 -14.73 12.39 -19.47
N GLU A 431 -15.88 12.47 -18.81
CA GLU A 431 -15.99 12.77 -17.38
C GLU A 431 -15.39 11.64 -16.52
N PHE A 432 -15.88 10.42 -16.68
CA PHE A 432 -15.41 9.27 -15.89
C PHE A 432 -13.93 8.96 -16.15
N ASN A 433 -13.50 9.13 -17.39
CA ASN A 433 -12.08 8.96 -17.75
C ASN A 433 -11.20 9.97 -16.99
N THR A 434 -11.61 11.23 -16.90
CA THR A 434 -10.86 12.28 -16.21
C THR A 434 -10.91 12.14 -14.69
N GLN A 435 -12.04 11.72 -14.13
CA GLN A 435 -12.25 11.65 -12.69
C GLN A 435 -11.74 10.36 -12.05
N VAL A 436 -11.78 9.23 -12.80
CA VAL A 436 -11.51 7.89 -12.25
C VAL A 436 -10.40 7.16 -13.02
N ILE A 437 -10.54 6.96 -14.34
CA ILE A 437 -9.64 6.09 -15.11
C ILE A 437 -8.20 6.59 -15.10
N ARG A 438 -7.97 7.87 -15.46
CA ARG A 438 -6.62 8.47 -15.48
C ARG A 438 -6.01 8.64 -14.10
N PRO A 439 -6.71 9.17 -13.06
CA PRO A 439 -6.14 9.27 -11.73
C PRO A 439 -5.71 7.92 -11.14
N LEU A 440 -6.46 6.85 -11.41
CA LEU A 440 -6.13 5.49 -11.01
C LEU A 440 -5.17 4.77 -11.98
N GLN A 441 -4.69 5.45 -13.03
CA GLN A 441 -3.75 4.95 -14.05
C GLN A 441 -4.25 3.68 -14.78
N ILE A 442 -5.57 3.50 -14.86
CA ILE A 442 -6.19 2.33 -15.50
C ILE A 442 -5.98 2.36 -17.02
N ASP A 443 -5.90 3.55 -17.62
CA ASP A 443 -5.59 3.77 -19.04
C ASP A 443 -4.29 3.08 -19.49
N GLN A 444 -3.31 2.90 -18.58
CA GLN A 444 -2.04 2.23 -18.87
C GLN A 444 -2.14 0.70 -18.84
N MET A 445 -3.24 0.13 -18.34
CA MET A 445 -3.39 -1.31 -18.15
C MET A 445 -4.58 -1.93 -18.89
N VAL A 446 -5.31 -1.15 -19.71
CA VAL A 446 -6.55 -1.60 -20.38
C VAL A 446 -6.34 -2.83 -21.27
N GLU A 447 -5.15 -3.00 -21.84
CA GLU A 447 -4.80 -4.15 -22.70
C GLU A 447 -4.21 -5.34 -21.91
N LEU A 448 -3.96 -5.19 -20.60
CA LEU A 448 -3.48 -6.29 -19.77
C LEU A 448 -4.60 -7.29 -19.49
N ARG A 449 -4.27 -8.57 -19.37
CA ARG A 449 -5.21 -9.58 -18.89
C ARG A 449 -5.52 -9.38 -17.42
N ALA A 450 -6.81 -9.43 -17.04
CA ALA A 450 -7.25 -9.21 -15.68
C ALA A 450 -6.56 -10.14 -14.66
N ARG A 451 -6.33 -11.41 -15.00
CA ARG A 451 -5.61 -12.38 -14.16
C ARG A 451 -4.13 -12.06 -13.92
N ARG A 452 -3.54 -11.13 -14.65
CA ARG A 452 -2.12 -10.74 -14.53
C ARG A 452 -1.91 -9.44 -13.77
N LEU A 453 -2.98 -8.82 -13.30
CA LEU A 453 -2.91 -7.60 -12.52
C LEU A 453 -2.23 -7.86 -11.17
N SER A 454 -1.38 -6.95 -10.76
CA SER A 454 -0.90 -6.90 -9.37
C SER A 454 -2.05 -6.55 -8.43
N GLY A 455 -1.91 -6.84 -7.12
CA GLY A 455 -2.95 -6.52 -6.14
C GLY A 455 -3.42 -5.07 -6.18
N GLY A 456 -2.50 -4.10 -6.31
CA GLY A 456 -2.83 -2.68 -6.42
C GLY A 456 -3.55 -2.31 -7.74
N GLU A 457 -3.15 -2.92 -8.87
CA GLU A 457 -3.83 -2.73 -10.15
C GLU A 457 -5.23 -3.30 -10.14
N LEU A 458 -5.39 -4.49 -9.58
CA LEU A 458 -6.70 -5.13 -9.40
C LEU A 458 -7.62 -4.29 -8.52
N GLN A 459 -7.07 -3.73 -7.44
CA GLN A 459 -7.79 -2.83 -6.54
C GLN A 459 -8.27 -1.56 -7.27
N ALA A 460 -7.39 -0.92 -8.05
CA ALA A 460 -7.74 0.27 -8.83
C ALA A 460 -8.88 0.00 -9.82
N VAL A 461 -8.80 -1.12 -10.57
CA VAL A 461 -9.85 -1.53 -11.51
C VAL A 461 -11.17 -1.82 -10.78
N SER A 462 -11.12 -2.48 -9.63
CA SER A 462 -12.32 -2.80 -8.83
C SER A 462 -13.01 -1.55 -8.28
N ILE A 463 -12.24 -0.55 -7.85
CA ILE A 463 -12.78 0.76 -7.46
C ILE A 463 -13.48 1.41 -8.66
N ALA A 464 -12.86 1.41 -9.84
CA ALA A 464 -13.45 1.99 -11.05
C ALA A 464 -14.74 1.27 -11.46
N ILE A 465 -14.79 -0.06 -11.41
CA ILE A 465 -16.00 -0.84 -11.68
C ILE A 465 -17.10 -0.45 -10.68
N CYS A 466 -16.78 -0.41 -9.40
CA CYS A 466 -17.75 -0.02 -8.37
C CYS A 466 -18.32 1.38 -8.65
N LEU A 467 -17.44 2.37 -8.89
CA LEU A 467 -17.86 3.75 -9.17
C LEU A 467 -18.57 3.94 -10.52
N GLY A 468 -18.30 3.07 -11.49
CA GLY A 468 -18.90 3.14 -12.84
C GLY A 468 -20.30 2.57 -12.93
N ARG A 469 -20.70 1.69 -12.01
CA ARG A 469 -22.06 1.14 -11.96
C ARG A 469 -23.09 2.23 -11.64
N GLU A 470 -24.31 2.08 -12.13
CA GLU A 470 -25.43 2.90 -11.69
C GLU A 470 -25.95 2.41 -10.34
N ALA A 471 -25.85 3.26 -9.32
CA ALA A 471 -26.31 2.96 -7.98
C ALA A 471 -26.68 4.24 -7.22
N ASP A 472 -27.44 4.09 -6.15
CA ASP A 472 -27.78 5.18 -5.23
C ASP A 472 -26.79 5.24 -4.07
N LEU A 473 -26.29 4.05 -3.66
CA LEU A 473 -25.32 3.88 -2.59
C LEU A 473 -24.12 3.05 -3.08
N TYR A 474 -22.91 3.55 -2.83
CA TYR A 474 -21.65 2.88 -3.15
C TYR A 474 -20.98 2.39 -1.85
N LEU A 475 -20.80 1.08 -1.74
CA LEU A 475 -20.16 0.45 -0.59
C LEU A 475 -18.75 0.01 -1.00
N LEU A 476 -17.72 0.51 -0.32
CA LEU A 476 -16.32 0.17 -0.60
C LEU A 476 -15.66 -0.37 0.68
N ASP A 477 -15.28 -1.64 0.64
CA ASP A 477 -14.60 -2.30 1.76
C ASP A 477 -13.10 -2.36 1.49
N GLU A 478 -12.31 -1.69 2.33
CA GLU A 478 -10.87 -1.50 2.24
C GLU A 478 -10.36 -1.10 0.84
N PRO A 479 -10.82 0.03 0.29
CA PRO A 479 -10.38 0.47 -1.03
C PRO A 479 -8.91 0.89 -1.09
N SER A 480 -8.27 1.23 0.03
CA SER A 480 -6.86 1.62 0.08
C SER A 480 -5.88 0.45 0.09
N ALA A 481 -6.36 -0.79 0.32
CA ALA A 481 -5.51 -1.98 0.41
C ALA A 481 -4.67 -2.18 -0.86
N HIS A 482 -3.40 -2.60 -0.69
CA HIS A 482 -2.41 -2.81 -1.77
C HIS A 482 -2.04 -1.59 -2.62
N LEU A 483 -2.67 -0.43 -2.40
CA LEU A 483 -2.34 0.80 -3.09
C LEU A 483 -1.12 1.47 -2.42
N ASP A 484 -0.21 2.00 -3.23
CA ASP A 484 0.81 2.91 -2.71
C ASP A 484 0.21 4.26 -2.31
N VAL A 485 0.99 5.10 -1.63
CA VAL A 485 0.51 6.40 -1.10
C VAL A 485 -0.16 7.25 -2.17
N ASN A 486 0.40 7.32 -3.38
CA ASN A 486 -0.15 8.12 -4.46
C ASN A 486 -1.49 7.59 -4.94
N ALA A 487 -1.56 6.28 -5.19
CA ALA A 487 -2.78 5.61 -5.65
C ALA A 487 -3.90 5.70 -4.58
N ARG A 488 -3.55 5.58 -3.27
CA ARG A 488 -4.52 5.78 -2.16
C ARG A 488 -5.14 7.18 -2.21
N MET A 489 -4.31 8.21 -2.33
CA MET A 489 -4.80 9.59 -2.34
C MET A 489 -5.65 9.90 -3.57
N GLU A 490 -5.27 9.39 -4.73
CA GLU A 490 -6.07 9.55 -5.94
C GLU A 490 -7.37 8.74 -5.90
N ALA A 491 -7.37 7.55 -5.29
CA ALA A 491 -8.58 6.76 -5.05
C ALA A 491 -9.56 7.50 -4.12
N ALA A 492 -9.08 8.06 -3.00
CA ALA A 492 -9.91 8.87 -2.09
C ALA A 492 -10.56 10.06 -2.81
N LYS A 493 -9.75 10.79 -3.61
CA LYS A 493 -10.26 11.92 -4.41
C LYS A 493 -11.24 11.48 -5.50
N ALA A 494 -10.99 10.35 -6.16
CA ALA A 494 -11.87 9.82 -7.21
C ALA A 494 -13.24 9.44 -6.63
N ILE A 495 -13.27 8.73 -5.49
CA ILE A 495 -14.51 8.39 -4.78
C ILE A 495 -15.29 9.66 -4.45
N ARG A 496 -14.65 10.62 -3.77
CA ARG A 496 -15.32 11.85 -3.35
C ARG A 496 -15.87 12.67 -4.53
N ARG A 497 -15.07 12.87 -5.59
CA ARG A 497 -15.51 13.61 -6.79
C ARG A 497 -16.67 12.92 -7.48
N THR A 498 -16.64 11.59 -7.57
CA THR A 498 -17.73 10.83 -8.19
C THR A 498 -19.03 10.96 -7.40
N MET A 499 -18.97 10.91 -6.07
CA MET A 499 -20.16 11.08 -5.23
C MET A 499 -20.76 12.49 -5.36
N LEU A 500 -19.90 13.51 -5.38
CA LEU A 500 -20.33 14.90 -5.58
C LEU A 500 -20.94 15.11 -6.98
N ALA A 501 -20.31 14.56 -8.04
CA ALA A 501 -20.78 14.74 -9.42
C ALA A 501 -22.07 13.99 -9.71
N LYS A 502 -22.26 12.82 -9.11
CA LYS A 502 -23.48 12.01 -9.29
C LYS A 502 -24.60 12.35 -8.30
N GLU A 503 -24.33 13.17 -7.29
CA GLU A 503 -25.25 13.44 -6.16
C GLU A 503 -25.70 12.15 -5.45
N LYS A 504 -24.80 11.16 -5.34
CA LYS A 504 -25.02 9.86 -4.72
C LYS A 504 -24.20 9.74 -3.42
N ALA A 505 -24.42 8.67 -2.68
CA ALA A 505 -23.76 8.44 -1.40
C ALA A 505 -22.74 7.30 -1.46
N ALA A 506 -21.75 7.35 -0.57
CA ALA A 506 -20.86 6.22 -0.36
C ALA A 506 -20.65 5.91 1.13
N MET A 507 -20.42 4.63 1.45
CA MET A 507 -19.88 4.18 2.73
C MET A 507 -18.54 3.51 2.45
N VAL A 508 -17.50 3.95 3.16
CA VAL A 508 -16.11 3.52 2.94
C VAL A 508 -15.55 2.96 4.23
N ILE A 509 -15.31 1.65 4.26
CA ILE A 509 -14.59 1.01 5.35
C ILE A 509 -13.11 1.07 5.03
N ASP A 510 -12.31 1.66 5.88
CA ASP A 510 -10.85 1.65 5.72
C ASP A 510 -10.13 1.79 7.07
N HIS A 511 -8.88 1.32 7.11
CA HIS A 511 -7.99 1.44 8.26
C HIS A 511 -6.93 2.53 8.12
N ASP A 512 -6.83 3.13 6.94
CA ASP A 512 -5.92 4.24 6.68
C ASP A 512 -6.57 5.57 7.08
N ILE A 513 -6.07 6.19 8.15
CA ILE A 513 -6.62 7.44 8.69
C ILE A 513 -6.49 8.59 7.70
N TYR A 514 -5.41 8.62 6.90
CA TYR A 514 -5.25 9.64 5.86
C TYR A 514 -6.30 9.49 4.75
N PHE A 515 -6.55 8.24 4.37
CA PHE A 515 -7.58 7.95 3.38
C PHE A 515 -8.95 8.38 3.87
N ILE A 516 -9.30 7.98 5.10
CA ILE A 516 -10.58 8.35 5.75
C ILE A 516 -10.70 9.86 5.93
N ASP A 517 -9.65 10.57 6.38
CA ASP A 517 -9.66 12.04 6.54
C ASP A 517 -9.92 12.79 5.22
N ILE A 518 -9.46 12.23 4.09
CA ILE A 518 -9.64 12.85 2.76
C ILE A 518 -10.99 12.50 2.16
N VAL A 519 -11.45 11.25 2.30
CA VAL A 519 -12.62 10.77 1.57
C VAL A 519 -13.93 11.11 2.29
N SER A 520 -13.95 11.15 3.63
CA SER A 520 -15.17 11.16 4.44
C SER A 520 -15.66 12.57 4.78
N ASP A 521 -16.99 12.73 4.83
CA ASP A 521 -17.69 13.88 5.36
C ASP A 521 -18.16 13.64 6.81
N SER A 522 -18.53 12.38 7.13
CA SER A 522 -18.96 11.91 8.46
C SER A 522 -18.41 10.52 8.74
N LEU A 523 -18.48 10.07 9.98
CA LEU A 523 -17.96 8.78 10.42
C LEU A 523 -19.00 7.94 11.15
N LEU A 524 -19.04 6.66 10.79
CA LEU A 524 -19.66 5.60 11.57
C LEU A 524 -18.57 4.88 12.37
N VAL A 525 -18.64 4.96 13.68
CA VAL A 525 -17.62 4.44 14.59
C VAL A 525 -18.06 3.12 15.18
N PHE A 526 -17.26 2.08 14.99
CA PHE A 526 -17.46 0.77 15.58
C PHE A 526 -16.62 0.62 16.85
N GLU A 527 -17.29 0.18 17.91
CA GLU A 527 -16.70 -0.13 19.22
C GLU A 527 -17.04 -1.57 19.60
N GLY A 528 -16.33 -2.13 20.58
CA GLY A 528 -16.60 -3.44 21.14
C GLY A 528 -15.39 -4.37 21.11
N GLN A 529 -15.66 -5.65 21.38
CA GLN A 529 -14.64 -6.69 21.42
C GLN A 529 -14.73 -7.56 20.17
N GLY A 530 -13.67 -7.55 19.37
CA GLY A 530 -13.60 -8.30 18.12
C GLY A 530 -13.96 -9.77 18.28
N GLY A 531 -14.86 -10.27 17.41
CA GLY A 531 -15.33 -11.65 17.44
C GLY A 531 -16.37 -11.99 18.54
N ILE A 532 -16.70 -11.05 19.43
CA ILE A 532 -17.68 -11.24 20.51
C ILE A 532 -18.86 -10.29 20.34
N GLN A 533 -18.60 -8.99 20.35
CA GLN A 533 -19.64 -7.99 20.22
C GLN A 533 -19.13 -6.75 19.49
N GLY A 534 -20.01 -6.14 18.71
CA GLY A 534 -19.79 -4.86 18.05
C GLY A 534 -20.96 -3.90 18.23
N LYS A 535 -20.64 -2.63 18.33
CA LYS A 535 -21.64 -1.54 18.40
C LYS A 535 -21.26 -0.46 17.41
N ALA A 536 -22.18 -0.09 16.53
CA ALA A 536 -22.00 1.01 15.57
C ALA A 536 -22.67 2.27 16.10
N LEU A 537 -21.92 3.37 16.10
CA LEU A 537 -22.33 4.69 16.57
C LEU A 537 -22.24 5.71 15.45
N GLY A 538 -23.26 6.51 15.25
CA GLY A 538 -23.29 7.59 14.26
C GLY A 538 -24.26 7.32 13.10
N PRO A 539 -24.09 7.99 11.94
CA PRO A 539 -22.93 8.83 11.54
C PRO A 539 -22.73 10.08 12.40
N LEU A 540 -21.48 10.31 12.79
CA LEU A 540 -21.02 11.48 13.53
C LEU A 540 -20.26 12.41 12.55
N GLY A 541 -20.26 13.70 12.80
CA GLY A 541 -19.37 14.60 12.06
C GLY A 541 -17.90 14.12 12.11
N LEU A 542 -17.09 14.45 11.11
CA LEU A 542 -15.72 13.92 10.96
C LEU A 542 -14.88 14.12 12.24
N ARG A 543 -14.86 15.32 12.83
CA ARG A 543 -14.07 15.61 14.04
C ARG A 543 -14.57 14.84 15.27
N PRO A 544 -15.87 14.90 15.66
CA PRO A 544 -16.38 14.11 16.78
C PRO A 544 -16.18 12.60 16.58
N GLY A 545 -16.43 12.10 15.37
CA GLY A 545 -16.23 10.70 15.04
C GLY A 545 -14.77 10.26 15.16
N MET A 546 -13.81 11.06 14.65
CA MET A 546 -12.39 10.79 14.82
C MET A 546 -11.96 10.82 16.29
N ASN A 547 -12.41 11.83 17.06
CA ASN A 547 -12.12 11.88 18.49
C ASN A 547 -12.60 10.61 19.20
N ARG A 548 -13.84 10.21 18.96
CA ARG A 548 -14.43 9.00 19.55
C ARG A 548 -13.66 7.72 19.19
N PHE A 549 -13.31 7.60 17.90
CA PHE A 549 -12.54 6.45 17.42
C PHE A 549 -11.14 6.39 18.04
N LEU A 550 -10.42 7.52 18.05
CA LEU A 550 -9.05 7.59 18.54
C LEU A 550 -8.96 7.48 20.07
N GLU A 551 -9.97 7.96 20.81
CA GLU A 551 -10.13 7.71 22.24
C GLU A 551 -10.18 6.21 22.53
N GLY A 552 -10.97 5.44 21.75
CA GLY A 552 -11.11 4.00 21.93
C GLY A 552 -9.82 3.20 21.69
N VAL A 553 -8.86 3.77 20.93
CA VAL A 553 -7.53 3.14 20.65
C VAL A 553 -6.38 3.82 21.39
N ASP A 554 -6.66 4.81 22.22
CA ASP A 554 -5.70 5.58 23.03
C ASP A 554 -4.56 6.22 22.23
N VAL A 555 -4.86 6.70 21.02
CA VAL A 555 -3.90 7.34 20.10
C VAL A 555 -4.31 8.77 19.79
N THR A 556 -3.38 9.72 19.92
CA THR A 556 -3.65 11.13 19.63
C THR A 556 -3.02 11.57 18.32
N PHE A 557 -3.77 12.38 17.58
CA PHE A 557 -3.34 12.98 16.32
C PHE A 557 -3.29 14.51 16.39
N ARG A 558 -2.34 15.09 15.69
CA ARG A 558 -2.24 16.54 15.44
C ARG A 558 -2.09 16.83 13.96
N ARG A 559 -2.29 18.06 13.52
CA ARG A 559 -1.96 18.50 12.16
C ARG A 559 -0.49 18.95 12.08
N ASP A 560 0.17 18.58 10.98
CA ASP A 560 1.48 19.13 10.67
C ASP A 560 1.34 20.59 10.19
N HIS A 561 2.23 21.48 10.64
CA HIS A 561 2.11 22.93 10.34
C HIS A 561 2.35 23.27 8.87
N GLU A 562 3.12 22.47 8.13
CA GLU A 562 3.48 22.74 6.74
C GLU A 562 2.52 22.04 5.77
N SER A 563 2.35 20.74 5.93
CA SER A 563 1.57 19.91 5.01
C SER A 563 0.10 19.75 5.42
N HIS A 564 -0.29 20.18 6.61
CA HIS A 564 -1.62 20.01 7.23
C HIS A 564 -2.08 18.55 7.35
N ARG A 565 -1.17 17.58 7.16
CA ARG A 565 -1.48 16.16 7.29
C ARG A 565 -1.71 15.77 8.75
N PRO A 566 -2.56 14.78 9.04
CA PRO A 566 -2.63 14.20 10.37
C PRO A 566 -1.30 13.56 10.76
N ARG A 567 -0.87 13.70 12.00
CA ARG A 567 0.34 13.08 12.55
C ARG A 567 0.04 12.43 13.88
N ILE A 568 0.51 11.20 14.07
CA ILE A 568 0.45 10.53 15.38
C ILE A 568 1.42 11.22 16.34
N ASN A 569 0.98 11.51 17.57
CA ASN A 569 1.89 11.90 18.63
C ASN A 569 2.64 10.68 19.15
N LYS A 570 3.95 10.81 19.42
CA LYS A 570 4.69 9.74 20.09
C LYS A 570 4.02 9.44 21.44
N PRO A 571 3.68 8.17 21.74
CA PRO A 571 3.05 7.81 23.01
C PRO A 571 3.81 8.35 24.21
N GLY A 572 3.11 8.92 25.19
CA GLY A 572 3.71 9.52 26.38
C GLY A 572 4.46 10.84 26.16
N SER A 573 4.44 11.41 24.95
CA SER A 573 5.00 12.75 24.70
C SER A 573 4.16 13.83 25.41
N ARG A 574 4.74 15.04 25.58
CA ARG A 574 4.03 16.16 26.19
C ARG A 574 2.68 16.44 25.50
N LYS A 575 2.67 16.51 24.15
CA LYS A 575 1.45 16.76 23.37
C LYS A 575 0.44 15.61 23.48
N ASP A 576 0.88 14.37 23.49
CA ASP A 576 0.01 13.22 23.70
C ASP A 576 -0.72 13.29 25.04
N ARG A 577 0.02 13.58 26.12
CA ARG A 577 -0.56 13.74 27.47
C ARG A 577 -1.50 14.93 27.59
N GLU A 578 -1.15 16.06 26.97
CA GLU A 578 -1.99 17.26 26.94
C GLU A 578 -3.33 16.96 26.24
N GLN A 579 -3.29 16.40 25.02
CA GLN A 579 -4.49 16.08 24.24
C GLN A 579 -5.38 15.03 24.93
N LYS A 580 -4.81 13.97 25.51
CA LYS A 580 -5.55 12.97 26.29
C LYS A 580 -6.25 13.58 27.52
N ARG A 581 -5.55 14.44 28.25
CA ARG A 581 -6.15 15.15 29.41
C ARG A 581 -7.30 16.04 28.99
N ASP A 582 -7.19 16.71 27.83
CA ASP A 582 -8.20 17.67 27.35
C ASP A 582 -9.32 16.96 26.57
N GLY A 583 -9.25 15.64 26.36
CA GLY A 583 -10.23 14.85 25.61
C GLY A 583 -10.23 15.11 24.10
N GLU A 584 -9.16 15.73 23.57
CA GLU A 584 -9.02 16.06 22.14
C GLU A 584 -8.01 15.15 21.44
N PHE A 585 -8.44 13.94 21.08
CA PHE A 585 -7.58 12.94 20.42
C PHE A 585 -7.28 13.29 18.96
N PHE A 586 -8.17 14.03 18.28
CA PHE A 586 -7.98 14.51 16.92
C PHE A 586 -8.02 16.03 16.87
N TYR A 587 -6.84 16.63 16.86
CA TYR A 587 -6.69 18.07 16.85
C TYR A 587 -6.70 18.62 15.43
N VAL A 588 -7.62 19.52 15.15
CA VAL A 588 -7.80 20.20 13.87
C VAL A 588 -7.75 21.70 14.12
N ASP A 589 -6.57 22.30 13.96
CA ASP A 589 -6.41 23.74 13.79
C ASP A 589 -6.18 24.11 12.35
#